data_e815d026874470e673930c3b8cf9d5b7
#
_entry.id   e815d026874470e673930c3b8cf9d5b7
#
_cell.length_a   1.000
_cell.length_b   1.000
_cell.length_c   1.000
_cell.angle_alpha   90.00
_cell.angle_beta   90.00
_cell.angle_gamma   90.00
#
_symmetry.space_group_name_H-M   'P 1'
#
loop_
_entity.id
_entity.type
_entity.pdbx_description
1 polymer ?
#
loop_
_entity_poly.entity_id
_entity_poly.type
_entity_poly.pdbx_seq_one_letter_code
_entity_poly.pdbx_strand_id
1 'polypeptide(L)'
;MFVSLQYKMKRTRTIILLISGAMWLLGCSGGAYRQTLDRAERQNAAFDSITGIDSIQTAAAYMDRHGTANEQVRAYYLLGCAYRDAAEAPKALEAYHEAADRADTTRSDCDYGLLMRLHAQMAELFYQQLLPYEMMQELDAQRRYALRAGDDKAAANAIERRANAYYLLDKPDSIIPIRMKASAMYEGLGLTEEAAQALGPVINLLTDRGDTAEARRCITRYESVSSAFVDGEPIPRKTLHYYSKGKYYLAIGKTDSAQIMFRRLLLTEHATGQNEAGYRGLYLLYQQTGQKDSMAKYADLCYQQSIHQLATTNSDNLRHMQSLYNYSRSQQLAQQMTAKAHRQTLTLYAVITLTAILILIAVALWLHYRRKRRALLSQYDQEQANLQKALNELNKLKEALEMRDTKIGDLVEEKEMDVRAHQIQIRQLEEKLKIRRSKNVNEQLMSSPVYRHFKDAALNPKARISKRDWQELQDLIDEVLPGFYARMNSQKQSLSQADYQICMLVRLFFPPKEISNLTGNSASGISMKRARLLLRIFDIDGSPDTFDKLVQQII
;
A
#
# COMPACT_ATOMS: atom_id res chain seq x y z
N MET A 1 -20.24 -58.73 35.30
CA MET A 1 -19.98 -57.30 35.62
C MET A 1 -18.49 -56.93 35.45
N PHE A 2 -17.54 -57.79 35.86
CA PHE A 2 -16.09 -57.52 35.78
C PHE A 2 -15.53 -57.47 34.32
N VAL A 3 -16.04 -58.27 33.41
CA VAL A 3 -15.54 -58.34 32.01
C VAL A 3 -15.92 -57.09 31.21
N SER A 4 -17.06 -56.45 31.48
CA SER A 4 -17.48 -55.24 30.80
C SER A 4 -16.69 -54.00 31.25
N LEU A 5 -16.19 -53.99 32.49
CA LEU A 5 -15.35 -52.93 33.03
C LEU A 5 -13.93 -52.96 32.41
N GLN A 6 -13.35 -54.16 32.24
CA GLN A 6 -12.04 -54.31 31.59
C GLN A 6 -12.09 -53.92 30.11
N TYR A 7 -13.19 -54.18 29.41
CA TYR A 7 -13.35 -53.78 28.00
C TYR A 7 -13.48 -52.25 27.85
N LYS A 8 -14.24 -51.60 28.76
CA LYS A 8 -14.31 -50.14 28.81
C LYS A 8 -12.97 -49.49 29.13
N MET A 9 -12.22 -50.01 30.09
CA MET A 9 -10.90 -49.50 30.46
C MET A 9 -9.85 -49.67 29.33
N LYS A 10 -9.87 -50.80 28.60
CA LYS A 10 -9.03 -50.96 27.42
C LYS A 10 -9.33 -49.97 26.32
N ARG A 11 -10.63 -49.73 26.03
CA ARG A 11 -11.08 -48.78 25.00
C ARG A 11 -10.74 -47.34 25.36
N THR A 12 -10.86 -46.96 26.63
CA THR A 12 -10.45 -45.64 27.12
C THR A 12 -8.93 -45.42 27.05
N ARG A 13 -8.15 -46.44 27.42
CA ARG A 13 -6.69 -46.40 27.27
C ARG A 13 -6.24 -46.28 25.81
N THR A 14 -6.87 -46.97 24.87
CA THR A 14 -6.59 -46.89 23.44
C THR A 14 -6.93 -45.52 22.87
N ILE A 15 -8.07 -44.95 23.31
CA ILE A 15 -8.49 -43.57 22.90
C ILE A 15 -7.53 -42.54 23.48
N ILE A 16 -7.11 -42.66 24.74
CA ILE A 16 -6.10 -41.75 25.34
C ILE A 16 -4.75 -41.87 24.64
N LEU A 17 -4.31 -43.09 24.28
CA LEU A 17 -3.08 -43.31 23.52
C LEU A 17 -3.16 -42.78 22.08
N LEU A 18 -4.34 -42.87 21.43
CA LEU A 18 -4.55 -42.26 20.10
C LEU A 18 -4.61 -40.74 20.17
N ILE A 19 -5.23 -40.18 21.20
CA ILE A 19 -5.27 -38.71 21.42
C ILE A 19 -3.87 -38.21 21.80
N SER A 20 -3.13 -38.90 22.67
CA SER A 20 -1.76 -38.50 23.02
C SER A 20 -0.80 -38.67 21.84
N GLY A 21 -0.96 -39.72 21.01
CA GLY A 21 -0.20 -39.93 19.77
C GLY A 21 -0.53 -38.82 18.73
N ALA A 22 -1.80 -38.46 18.58
CA ALA A 22 -2.22 -37.35 17.72
C ALA A 22 -1.71 -36.00 18.23
N MET A 23 -1.73 -35.75 19.54
CA MET A 23 -1.10 -34.55 20.14
C MET A 23 0.42 -34.54 19.98
N TRP A 24 1.08 -35.68 20.02
CA TRP A 24 2.52 -35.79 19.77
C TRP A 24 2.88 -35.50 18.31
N LEU A 25 2.08 -36.01 17.35
CA LEU A 25 2.26 -35.73 15.92
C LEU A 25 1.97 -34.26 15.58
N LEU A 26 1.01 -33.63 16.24
CA LEU A 26 0.71 -32.19 16.10
C LEU A 26 1.81 -31.32 16.75
N GLY A 27 2.42 -31.77 17.84
CA GLY A 27 3.55 -31.08 18.48
C GLY A 27 4.84 -31.11 17.66
N CYS A 28 5.09 -32.21 16.92
CA CYS A 28 6.29 -32.35 16.06
C CYS A 28 6.21 -31.44 14.82
N SER A 29 5.03 -31.17 14.27
CA SER A 29 4.90 -30.31 13.08
C SER A 29 5.25 -28.85 13.38
N GLY A 30 4.82 -28.32 14.53
CA GLY A 30 5.12 -26.95 14.95
C GLY A 30 6.61 -26.70 15.18
N GLY A 31 7.32 -27.70 15.70
CA GLY A 31 8.79 -27.66 15.88
C GLY A 31 9.56 -27.54 14.56
N ALA A 32 9.14 -28.29 13.54
CA ALA A 32 9.79 -28.28 12.23
C ALA A 32 9.67 -26.90 11.53
N TYR A 33 8.51 -26.24 11.62
CA TYR A 33 8.30 -24.90 11.06
C TYR A 33 9.13 -23.84 11.79
N ARG A 34 9.20 -23.90 13.13
CA ARG A 34 10.09 -23.02 13.90
C ARG A 34 11.55 -23.20 13.54
N GLN A 35 12.02 -24.46 13.39
CA GLN A 35 13.39 -24.74 12.95
C GLN A 35 13.69 -24.20 11.55
N THR A 36 12.71 -24.21 10.63
CA THR A 36 12.83 -23.61 9.31
C THR A 36 13.03 -22.10 9.42
N LEU A 37 12.24 -21.42 10.26
CA LEU A 37 12.38 -19.98 10.50
C LEU A 37 13.70 -19.66 11.23
N ASP A 38 14.12 -20.47 12.20
CA ASP A 38 15.40 -20.29 12.90
C ASP A 38 16.59 -20.43 11.96
N ARG A 39 16.51 -21.32 10.95
CA ARG A 39 17.54 -21.45 9.92
C ARG A 39 17.56 -20.21 9.03
N ALA A 40 16.41 -19.76 8.55
CA ALA A 40 16.31 -18.56 7.73
C ALA A 40 16.84 -17.32 8.48
N GLU A 41 16.56 -17.21 9.77
CA GLU A 41 17.06 -16.12 10.60
C GLU A 41 18.58 -16.16 10.77
N ARG A 42 19.17 -17.36 10.97
CA ARG A 42 20.63 -17.51 11.01
C ARG A 42 21.28 -17.14 9.68
N GLN A 43 20.70 -17.55 8.55
CA GLN A 43 21.20 -17.16 7.23
C GLN A 43 21.13 -15.63 7.06
N ASN A 44 20.00 -15.01 7.39
CA ASN A 44 19.85 -13.55 7.30
C ASN A 44 20.85 -12.81 8.22
N ALA A 45 21.08 -13.32 9.44
CA ALA A 45 22.04 -12.74 10.37
C ALA A 45 23.49 -12.89 9.92
N ALA A 46 23.81 -13.94 9.19
CA ALA A 46 25.14 -14.19 8.61
C ALA A 46 25.36 -13.44 7.28
N PHE A 47 24.36 -12.69 6.80
CA PHE A 47 24.34 -12.07 5.47
C PHE A 47 24.44 -13.07 4.32
N ASP A 48 24.04 -14.32 4.57
CA ASP A 48 23.91 -15.36 3.56
C ASP A 48 22.53 -15.27 2.91
N SER A 49 22.43 -15.60 1.62
CA SER A 49 21.13 -15.66 0.93
C SER A 49 20.24 -16.72 1.55
N ILE A 50 19.01 -16.32 1.89
CA ILE A 50 18.01 -17.24 2.44
C ILE A 50 17.50 -18.15 1.33
N THR A 51 17.57 -19.46 1.57
CA THR A 51 17.15 -20.51 0.62
C THR A 51 15.89 -21.23 1.10
N GLY A 52 15.14 -21.83 0.17
CA GLY A 52 13.95 -22.64 0.49
C GLY A 52 12.69 -21.81 0.76
N ILE A 53 12.40 -20.84 -0.11
CA ILE A 53 11.24 -19.93 -0.03
C ILE A 53 9.93 -20.69 0.25
N ASP A 54 9.65 -21.79 -0.47
CA ASP A 54 8.42 -22.58 -0.30
C ASP A 54 8.27 -23.13 1.12
N SER A 55 9.40 -23.57 1.73
CA SER A 55 9.40 -24.05 3.11
C SER A 55 9.11 -22.93 4.12
N ILE A 56 9.63 -21.72 3.86
CA ILE A 56 9.40 -20.54 4.70
C ILE A 56 7.95 -20.06 4.52
N GLN A 57 7.44 -20.07 3.29
CA GLN A 57 6.04 -19.74 3.01
C GLN A 57 5.07 -20.69 3.73
N THR A 58 5.38 -21.98 3.70
CA THR A 58 4.60 -22.99 4.43
C THR A 58 4.68 -22.76 5.95
N ALA A 59 5.86 -22.41 6.47
CA ALA A 59 6.04 -22.08 7.88
C ALA A 59 5.28 -20.81 8.26
N ALA A 60 5.27 -19.77 7.42
CA ALA A 60 4.51 -18.54 7.64
C ALA A 60 3.00 -18.82 7.68
N ALA A 61 2.47 -19.60 6.74
CA ALA A 61 1.07 -20.03 6.74
C ALA A 61 0.68 -20.87 7.97
N TYR A 62 1.62 -21.63 8.52
CA TYR A 62 1.42 -22.35 9.79
C TYR A 62 1.37 -21.36 10.97
N MET A 63 2.28 -20.37 11.01
CA MET A 63 2.32 -19.38 12.08
C MET A 63 1.08 -18.47 12.09
N ASP A 64 0.47 -18.20 10.94
CA ASP A 64 -0.80 -17.48 10.86
C ASP A 64 -1.91 -18.12 11.71
N ARG A 65 -1.91 -19.44 11.79
CA ARG A 65 -2.98 -20.19 12.48
C ARG A 65 -2.63 -20.55 13.92
N HIS A 66 -1.33 -20.63 14.24
CA HIS A 66 -0.87 -21.25 15.49
C HIS A 66 0.17 -20.41 16.24
N GLY A 67 0.70 -19.35 15.61
CA GLY A 67 1.73 -18.50 16.19
C GLY A 67 1.17 -17.32 16.96
N THR A 68 1.98 -16.78 17.87
CA THR A 68 1.76 -15.47 18.47
C THR A 68 1.94 -14.36 17.43
N ALA A 69 1.47 -13.15 17.72
CA ALA A 69 1.66 -12.00 16.84
C ALA A 69 3.15 -11.81 16.45
N ASN A 70 4.06 -11.89 17.42
CA ASN A 70 5.51 -11.78 17.14
C ASN A 70 6.03 -12.92 16.25
N GLU A 71 5.56 -14.16 16.44
CA GLU A 71 5.93 -15.29 15.58
C GLU A 71 5.40 -15.13 14.16
N GLN A 72 4.20 -14.57 13.99
CA GLN A 72 3.62 -14.26 12.69
C GLN A 72 4.43 -13.17 11.99
N VAL A 73 4.70 -12.05 12.67
CA VAL A 73 5.58 -10.98 12.15
C VAL A 73 6.92 -11.52 11.73
N ARG A 74 7.56 -12.34 12.59
CA ARG A 74 8.87 -12.96 12.32
C ARG A 74 8.84 -13.84 11.07
N ALA A 75 7.80 -14.65 10.91
CA ALA A 75 7.68 -15.58 9.80
C ALA A 75 7.55 -14.84 8.46
N TYR A 76 6.68 -13.83 8.39
CA TYR A 76 6.50 -13.02 7.20
C TYR A 76 7.69 -12.08 6.92
N TYR A 77 8.36 -11.57 7.95
CA TYR A 77 9.61 -10.83 7.80
C TYR A 77 10.69 -11.70 7.13
N LEU A 78 10.87 -12.94 7.58
CA LEU A 78 11.85 -13.87 6.99
C LEU A 78 11.47 -14.31 5.58
N LEU A 79 10.18 -14.46 5.31
CA LEU A 79 9.66 -14.68 3.95
C LEU A 79 9.99 -13.50 3.04
N GLY A 80 9.79 -12.28 3.51
CA GLY A 80 10.18 -11.07 2.80
C GLY A 80 11.68 -11.00 2.53
N CYS A 81 12.52 -11.35 3.52
CA CYS A 81 13.97 -11.45 3.34
C CYS A 81 14.35 -12.50 2.27
N ALA A 82 13.68 -13.66 2.25
CA ALA A 82 13.94 -14.70 1.25
C ALA A 82 13.57 -14.22 -0.17
N TYR A 83 12.45 -13.52 -0.33
CA TYR A 83 12.08 -12.92 -1.61
C TYR A 83 13.03 -11.78 -2.03
N ARG A 84 13.51 -10.96 -1.07
CA ARG A 84 14.53 -9.94 -1.32
C ARG A 84 15.79 -10.57 -1.89
N ASP A 85 16.27 -11.63 -1.28
CA ASP A 85 17.49 -12.34 -1.69
C ASP A 85 17.35 -13.04 -3.05
N ALA A 86 16.11 -13.40 -3.42
CA ALA A 86 15.75 -13.90 -4.74
C ALA A 86 15.53 -12.80 -5.78
N ALA A 87 15.76 -11.52 -5.42
CA ALA A 87 15.50 -10.34 -6.25
C ALA A 87 14.01 -10.18 -6.68
N GLU A 88 13.07 -10.76 -5.92
CA GLU A 88 11.64 -10.66 -6.12
C GLU A 88 11.05 -9.51 -5.27
N ALA A 89 11.49 -8.28 -5.51
CA ALA A 89 11.14 -7.10 -4.72
C ALA A 89 9.63 -6.91 -4.45
N PRO A 90 8.70 -7.15 -5.40
CA PRO A 90 7.26 -7.04 -5.13
C PRO A 90 6.77 -8.03 -4.09
N LYS A 91 7.19 -9.30 -4.19
CA LYS A 91 6.81 -10.34 -3.21
C LYS A 91 7.46 -10.10 -1.85
N ALA A 92 8.69 -9.55 -1.84
CA ALA A 92 9.35 -9.14 -0.61
C ALA A 92 8.54 -8.04 0.10
N LEU A 93 8.10 -7.00 -0.63
CA LEU A 93 7.27 -5.94 -0.08
C LEU A 93 5.91 -6.46 0.41
N GLU A 94 5.25 -7.32 -0.36
CA GLU A 94 3.99 -7.96 0.05
C GLU A 94 4.19 -8.70 1.38
N ALA A 95 5.22 -9.55 1.48
CA ALA A 95 5.49 -10.29 2.71
C ALA A 95 5.85 -9.36 3.89
N TYR A 96 6.55 -8.26 3.65
CA TYR A 96 6.83 -7.28 4.69
C TYR A 96 5.58 -6.53 5.15
N HIS A 97 4.67 -6.16 4.25
CA HIS A 97 3.39 -5.56 4.64
C HIS A 97 2.52 -6.56 5.42
N GLU A 98 2.47 -7.82 4.97
CA GLU A 98 1.79 -8.89 5.71
C GLU A 98 2.38 -9.07 7.12
N ALA A 99 3.70 -8.92 7.29
CA ALA A 99 4.34 -8.91 8.60
C ALA A 99 3.91 -7.70 9.43
N ALA A 100 3.91 -6.50 8.86
CA ALA A 100 3.52 -5.27 9.56
C ALA A 100 2.05 -5.31 10.03
N ASP A 101 1.14 -5.84 9.20
CA ASP A 101 -0.30 -5.94 9.51
C ASP A 101 -0.60 -6.90 10.66
N ARG A 102 0.29 -7.89 10.91
CA ARG A 102 0.17 -8.85 12.03
C ARG A 102 0.74 -8.32 13.34
N ALA A 103 1.41 -7.18 13.30
CA ALA A 103 2.01 -6.60 14.50
C ALA A 103 0.96 -6.04 15.46
N ASP A 104 0.94 -6.54 16.68
CA ASP A 104 0.12 -5.96 17.74
C ASP A 104 0.96 -5.04 18.62
N THR A 105 1.00 -3.76 18.25
CA THR A 105 1.76 -2.72 18.98
C THR A 105 1.12 -2.27 20.28
N THR A 106 -0.05 -2.82 20.66
CA THR A 106 -0.72 -2.53 21.93
C THR A 106 -0.24 -3.45 23.04
N ARG A 107 0.38 -4.58 22.69
CA ARG A 107 0.90 -5.56 23.65
C ARG A 107 2.24 -5.11 24.23
N SER A 108 2.45 -5.43 25.50
CA SER A 108 3.72 -5.15 26.20
C SER A 108 4.89 -6.00 25.72
N ASP A 109 4.63 -7.17 25.10
CA ASP A 109 5.62 -8.09 24.57
C ASP A 109 5.88 -7.91 23.05
N CYS A 110 5.40 -6.82 22.45
CA CYS A 110 5.64 -6.51 21.04
C CYS A 110 7.13 -6.38 20.72
N ASP A 111 7.61 -7.11 19.73
CA ASP A 111 9.01 -7.03 19.28
C ASP A 111 9.22 -5.81 18.37
N TYR A 112 9.43 -4.65 19.02
CA TYR A 112 9.73 -3.41 18.29
C TYR A 112 11.06 -3.47 17.54
N GLY A 113 12.03 -4.29 18.00
CA GLY A 113 13.29 -4.52 17.31
C GLY A 113 13.07 -5.21 15.96
N LEU A 114 12.16 -6.18 15.91
CA LEU A 114 11.78 -6.83 14.65
C LEU A 114 11.05 -5.86 13.72
N LEU A 115 10.10 -5.07 14.23
CA LEU A 115 9.40 -4.06 13.43
C LEU A 115 10.35 -3.00 12.88
N MET A 116 11.31 -2.56 13.68
CA MET A 116 12.38 -1.66 13.23
C MET A 116 13.15 -2.27 12.04
N ARG A 117 13.59 -3.54 12.14
CA ARG A 117 14.29 -4.24 11.04
C ARG A 117 13.40 -4.38 9.81
N LEU A 118 12.13 -4.70 10.00
CA LEU A 118 11.13 -4.81 8.92
C LEU A 118 11.07 -3.53 8.09
N HIS A 119 10.84 -2.39 8.73
CA HIS A 119 10.76 -1.10 8.05
C HIS A 119 12.10 -0.66 7.45
N ALA A 120 13.21 -1.06 8.06
CA ALA A 120 14.55 -0.84 7.48
C ALA A 120 14.73 -1.58 6.14
N GLN A 121 14.21 -2.82 6.03
CA GLN A 121 14.25 -3.59 4.79
C GLN A 121 13.33 -3.00 3.71
N MET A 122 12.12 -2.58 4.10
CA MET A 122 11.21 -1.91 3.17
C MET A 122 11.82 -0.60 2.63
N ALA A 123 12.43 0.21 3.51
CA ALA A 123 13.13 1.42 3.11
C ALA A 123 14.29 1.13 2.13
N GLU A 124 14.99 0.02 2.32
CA GLU A 124 16.07 -0.39 1.41
C GLU A 124 15.53 -0.79 0.03
N LEU A 125 14.44 -1.57 0.01
CA LEU A 125 13.79 -1.93 -1.24
C LEU A 125 13.29 -0.69 -1.99
N PHE A 126 12.66 0.27 -1.31
CA PHE A 126 12.21 1.51 -1.93
C PHE A 126 13.38 2.38 -2.44
N TYR A 127 14.51 2.39 -1.72
CA TYR A 127 15.73 3.05 -2.21
C TYR A 127 16.23 2.43 -3.52
N GLN A 128 16.33 1.11 -3.57
CA GLN A 128 16.76 0.37 -4.78
C GLN A 128 15.83 0.59 -5.97
N GLN A 129 14.57 0.88 -5.70
CA GLN A 129 13.54 1.14 -6.71
C GLN A 129 13.36 2.64 -7.03
N LEU A 130 14.23 3.50 -6.49
CA LEU A 130 14.21 4.94 -6.71
C LEU A 130 12.89 5.61 -6.26
N LEU A 131 12.28 5.12 -5.18
CA LEU A 131 11.03 5.60 -4.59
C LEU A 131 11.30 6.37 -3.27
N PRO A 132 11.73 7.65 -3.35
CA PRO A 132 12.22 8.40 -2.20
C PRO A 132 11.14 8.74 -1.17
N TYR A 133 9.89 8.93 -1.57
CA TYR A 133 8.81 9.29 -0.66
C TYR A 133 8.39 8.09 0.20
N GLU A 134 8.24 6.93 -0.41
CA GLU A 134 7.96 5.66 0.24
C GLU A 134 9.11 5.27 1.17
N MET A 135 10.35 5.41 0.70
CA MET A 135 11.55 5.22 1.52
C MET A 135 11.50 6.08 2.79
N MET A 136 11.15 7.37 2.69
CA MET A 136 11.09 8.27 3.84
C MET A 136 10.02 7.85 4.85
N GLN A 137 8.86 7.37 4.39
CA GLN A 137 7.79 6.87 5.28
C GLN A 137 8.26 5.67 6.08
N GLU A 138 8.95 4.75 5.44
CA GLU A 138 9.49 3.55 6.11
C GLU A 138 10.62 3.90 7.09
N LEU A 139 11.49 4.85 6.74
CA LEU A 139 12.52 5.34 7.65
C LEU A 139 11.92 6.04 8.90
N ASP A 140 10.82 6.74 8.75
CA ASP A 140 10.10 7.32 9.89
C ASP A 140 9.48 6.24 10.77
N ALA A 141 8.97 5.15 10.19
CA ALA A 141 8.50 3.99 10.92
C ALA A 141 9.66 3.25 11.62
N GLN A 142 10.76 2.99 10.90
CA GLN A 142 11.99 2.42 11.46
C GLN A 142 12.43 3.21 12.70
N ARG A 143 12.50 4.54 12.60
CA ARG A 143 12.91 5.40 13.71
C ARG A 143 11.96 5.29 14.90
N ARG A 144 10.64 5.32 14.67
CA ARG A 144 9.64 5.18 15.74
C ARG A 144 9.81 3.88 16.50
N TYR A 145 9.99 2.78 15.80
CA TYR A 145 10.14 1.45 16.41
C TYR A 145 11.53 1.26 17.04
N ALA A 146 12.59 1.83 16.47
CA ALA A 146 13.92 1.85 17.08
C ALA A 146 13.89 2.52 18.45
N LEU A 147 13.26 3.69 18.57
CA LEU A 147 13.11 4.39 19.85
C LEU A 147 12.28 3.58 20.87
N ARG A 148 11.26 2.85 20.42
CA ARG A 148 10.48 1.96 21.30
C ARG A 148 11.26 0.72 21.72
N ALA A 149 12.16 0.24 20.87
CA ALA A 149 13.07 -0.86 21.17
C ALA A 149 14.26 -0.46 22.05
N GLY A 150 14.47 0.85 22.29
CA GLY A 150 15.65 1.36 22.98
C GLY A 150 16.92 1.31 22.13
N ASP A 151 16.81 1.22 20.81
CA ASP A 151 17.94 1.20 19.88
C ASP A 151 18.14 2.60 19.26
N ASP A 152 18.82 3.45 20.02
CA ASP A 152 19.13 4.80 19.59
C ASP A 152 20.09 4.84 18.39
N LYS A 153 20.96 3.81 18.23
CA LYS A 153 21.83 3.66 17.06
C LYS A 153 21.00 3.47 15.79
N ALA A 154 20.03 2.58 15.82
CA ALA A 154 19.15 2.36 14.68
C ALA A 154 18.25 3.59 14.42
N ALA A 155 17.85 4.32 15.44
CA ALA A 155 17.12 5.57 15.29
C ALA A 155 17.96 6.66 14.58
N ALA A 156 19.25 6.77 14.91
CA ALA A 156 20.19 7.66 14.23
C ALA A 156 20.42 7.22 12.77
N ASN A 157 20.56 5.90 12.53
CA ASN A 157 20.71 5.34 11.19
C ASN A 157 19.49 5.64 10.29
N ALA A 158 18.28 5.56 10.83
CA ALA A 158 17.09 5.92 10.08
C ALA A 158 17.12 7.40 9.63
N ILE A 159 17.60 8.30 10.47
CA ILE A 159 17.80 9.72 10.11
C ILE A 159 18.87 9.84 9.05
N GLU A 160 20.01 9.20 9.23
CA GLU A 160 21.11 9.23 8.26
C GLU A 160 20.66 8.79 6.87
N ARG A 161 19.92 7.68 6.77
CA ARG A 161 19.45 7.13 5.50
C ARG A 161 18.44 8.03 4.78
N ARG A 162 17.76 8.95 5.46
CA ARG A 162 16.91 9.96 4.80
C ARG A 162 17.69 10.84 3.80
N ALA A 163 18.99 11.01 4.01
CA ALA A 163 19.85 11.71 3.07
C ALA A 163 19.86 11.06 1.67
N ASN A 164 19.72 9.72 1.61
CA ASN A 164 19.66 8.99 0.35
C ASN A 164 18.37 9.31 -0.42
N ALA A 165 17.23 9.48 0.28
CA ALA A 165 15.99 9.91 -0.35
C ALA A 165 16.10 11.33 -0.94
N TYR A 166 16.75 12.26 -0.24
CA TYR A 166 17.00 13.60 -0.77
C TYR A 166 17.99 13.61 -1.92
N TYR A 167 18.93 12.66 -1.95
CA TYR A 167 19.80 12.45 -3.11
C TYR A 167 18.98 12.03 -4.35
N LEU A 168 18.06 11.09 -4.19
CA LEU A 168 17.14 10.67 -5.27
C LEU A 168 16.22 11.81 -5.75
N LEU A 169 15.89 12.75 -4.88
CA LEU A 169 15.06 13.92 -5.19
C LEU A 169 15.84 15.09 -5.77
N ASP A 170 17.15 14.95 -5.97
CA ASP A 170 18.06 16.02 -6.39
C ASP A 170 17.98 17.26 -5.48
N LYS A 171 17.96 17.04 -4.15
CA LYS A 171 17.90 18.08 -3.12
C LYS A 171 19.16 18.10 -2.25
N PRO A 172 20.32 18.48 -2.80
CA PRO A 172 21.60 18.42 -2.09
C PRO A 172 21.63 19.28 -0.81
N ASP A 173 20.88 20.38 -0.78
CA ASP A 173 20.80 21.27 0.38
C ASP A 173 20.21 20.62 1.62
N SER A 174 19.35 19.61 1.44
CA SER A 174 18.75 18.86 2.54
C SER A 174 19.67 17.75 3.07
N ILE A 175 20.66 17.31 2.29
CA ILE A 175 21.54 16.19 2.65
C ILE A 175 22.48 16.58 3.79
N ILE A 176 23.14 17.74 3.67
CA ILE A 176 24.16 18.20 4.64
C ILE A 176 23.57 18.25 6.08
N PRO A 177 22.48 19.00 6.36
CA PRO A 177 21.97 19.10 7.70
C PRO A 177 21.50 17.75 8.27
N ILE A 178 20.97 16.85 7.45
CA ILE A 178 20.55 15.52 7.88
C ILE A 178 21.74 14.66 8.27
N ARG A 179 22.77 14.62 7.45
CA ARG A 179 23.99 13.86 7.73
C ARG A 179 24.73 14.41 8.96
N MET A 180 24.82 15.73 9.10
CA MET A 180 25.41 16.37 10.28
C MET A 180 24.59 16.06 11.54
N LYS A 181 23.26 16.06 11.45
CA LYS A 181 22.40 15.67 12.57
C LYS A 181 22.63 14.21 12.97
N ALA A 182 22.71 13.30 11.99
CA ALA A 182 22.98 11.90 12.27
C ALA A 182 24.36 11.71 12.91
N SER A 183 25.40 12.40 12.40
CA SER A 183 26.74 12.41 13.00
C SER A 183 26.71 12.85 14.45
N ALA A 184 26.02 13.95 14.77
CA ALA A 184 25.89 14.45 16.13
C ALA A 184 25.14 13.46 17.06
N MET A 185 24.13 12.75 16.53
CA MET A 185 23.42 11.70 17.29
C MET A 185 24.35 10.53 17.61
N TYR A 186 25.14 10.07 16.65
CA TYR A 186 26.12 9.02 16.87
C TYR A 186 27.19 9.45 17.89
N GLU A 187 27.64 10.71 17.85
CA GLU A 187 28.56 11.27 18.85
C GLU A 187 27.97 11.22 20.26
N GLY A 188 26.70 11.64 20.40
CA GLY A 188 25.99 11.58 21.66
C GLY A 188 25.86 10.17 22.24
N LEU A 189 25.93 9.15 21.38
CA LEU A 189 25.93 7.73 21.74
C LEU A 189 27.35 7.16 21.96
N GLY A 190 28.42 7.96 21.79
CA GLY A 190 29.80 7.50 21.84
C GLY A 190 30.25 6.68 20.61
N LEU A 191 29.45 6.67 19.55
CA LEU A 191 29.70 5.95 18.30
C LEU A 191 30.52 6.82 17.33
N THR A 192 31.78 7.06 17.68
CA THR A 192 32.67 8.00 16.95
C THR A 192 32.96 7.58 15.52
N GLU A 193 33.00 6.28 15.26
CA GLU A 193 33.21 5.70 13.94
C GLU A 193 32.03 6.00 13.01
N GLU A 194 30.81 5.69 13.45
CA GLU A 194 29.58 5.94 12.70
C GLU A 194 29.37 7.44 12.49
N ALA A 195 29.70 8.25 13.49
CA ALA A 195 29.63 9.71 13.40
C ALA A 195 30.54 10.25 12.29
N ALA A 196 31.76 9.73 12.18
CA ALA A 196 32.70 10.11 11.14
C ALA A 196 32.24 9.61 9.76
N GLN A 197 31.78 8.36 9.65
CA GLN A 197 31.31 7.79 8.39
C GLN A 197 30.07 8.52 7.84
N ALA A 198 29.18 9.01 8.69
CA ALA A 198 28.04 9.83 8.29
C ALA A 198 28.45 11.11 7.55
N LEU A 199 29.64 11.66 7.84
CA LEU A 199 30.17 12.87 7.20
C LEU A 199 30.80 12.62 5.84
N GLY A 200 31.21 11.38 5.49
CA GLY A 200 31.88 11.06 4.23
C GLY A 200 31.16 11.59 2.99
N PRO A 201 29.85 11.32 2.79
CA PRO A 201 29.11 11.82 1.63
C PRO A 201 28.94 13.35 1.58
N VAL A 202 29.08 14.04 2.72
CA VAL A 202 28.91 15.50 2.84
C VAL A 202 30.11 16.28 2.28
N ILE A 203 31.29 15.66 2.26
CA ILE A 203 32.54 16.30 1.84
C ILE A 203 32.42 16.92 0.43
N ASN A 204 31.85 16.16 -0.52
CA ASN A 204 31.65 16.64 -1.89
C ASN A 204 30.67 17.82 -1.96
N LEU A 205 29.58 17.77 -1.21
CA LEU A 205 28.54 18.81 -1.19
C LEU A 205 29.07 20.11 -0.58
N LEU A 206 29.83 20.02 0.52
CA LEU A 206 30.48 21.18 1.12
C LEU A 206 31.54 21.79 0.18
N THR A 207 32.31 20.93 -0.50
CA THR A 207 33.29 21.37 -1.48
C THR A 207 32.65 22.12 -2.66
N ASP A 208 31.53 21.59 -3.18
CA ASP A 208 30.78 22.20 -4.28
C ASP A 208 30.18 23.57 -3.90
N ARG A 209 29.82 23.74 -2.62
CA ARG A 209 29.36 25.02 -2.07
C ARG A 209 30.50 26.04 -1.84
N GLY A 210 31.75 25.61 -1.89
CA GLY A 210 32.90 26.43 -1.51
C GLY A 210 33.17 26.45 0.01
N ASP A 211 32.46 25.67 0.81
CA ASP A 211 32.63 25.54 2.27
C ASP A 211 33.88 24.68 2.57
N THR A 212 35.02 25.06 2.04
CA THR A 212 36.28 24.27 2.07
C THR A 212 36.80 24.06 3.48
N ALA A 213 36.58 25.01 4.39
CA ALA A 213 36.97 24.85 5.79
C ALA A 213 36.23 23.74 6.50
N GLU A 214 34.91 23.64 6.26
CA GLU A 214 34.07 22.56 6.85
C GLU A 214 34.36 21.23 6.14
N ALA A 215 34.50 21.23 4.81
CA ALA A 215 34.92 20.05 4.07
C ALA A 215 36.24 19.47 4.59
N ARG A 216 37.24 20.33 4.91
CA ARG A 216 38.49 19.89 5.54
C ARG A 216 38.27 19.23 6.88
N ARG A 217 37.42 19.81 7.76
CA ARG A 217 37.10 19.22 9.05
C ARG A 217 36.46 17.83 8.90
N CYS A 218 35.53 17.71 7.98
CA CYS A 218 34.90 16.42 7.66
C CYS A 218 35.91 15.40 7.15
N ILE A 219 36.82 15.77 6.25
CA ILE A 219 37.88 14.90 5.75
C ILE A 219 38.75 14.40 6.88
N THR A 220 39.30 15.33 7.70
CA THR A 220 40.21 15.00 8.80
C THR A 220 39.51 14.04 9.79
N ARG A 221 38.27 14.32 10.13
CA ARG A 221 37.51 13.47 11.04
C ARG A 221 37.22 12.09 10.44
N TYR A 222 36.80 12.05 9.18
CA TYR A 222 36.55 10.79 8.47
C TYR A 222 37.79 9.90 8.42
N GLU A 223 38.97 10.51 8.15
CA GLU A 223 40.24 9.80 8.06
C GLU A 223 40.79 9.38 9.43
N SER A 224 40.53 10.12 10.49
CA SER A 224 41.13 9.89 11.81
C SER A 224 40.48 8.77 12.64
N VAL A 225 39.18 8.53 12.44
CA VAL A 225 38.40 7.59 13.30
C VAL A 225 37.66 6.51 12.51
N SER A 226 37.75 6.54 11.18
CA SER A 226 36.99 5.60 10.35
C SER A 226 37.78 4.31 10.14
N SER A 227 37.13 3.14 10.38
CA SER A 227 37.65 1.83 10.00
C SER A 227 37.79 1.65 8.48
N ALA A 228 37.40 2.68 7.72
CA ALA A 228 37.59 2.74 6.27
C ALA A 228 39.04 2.90 5.82
N PHE A 229 39.99 3.05 6.77
CA PHE A 229 41.40 3.30 6.47
C PHE A 229 42.32 2.27 7.14
N VAL A 230 43.34 1.83 6.39
CA VAL A 230 44.45 1.04 6.88
C VAL A 230 45.74 1.78 6.46
N ASP A 231 46.59 2.08 7.43
CA ASP A 231 47.86 2.84 7.20
C ASP A 231 47.65 4.17 6.46
N GLY A 232 46.52 4.84 6.71
CA GLY A 232 46.17 6.12 6.07
C GLY A 232 45.61 5.99 4.64
N GLU A 233 45.49 4.79 4.09
CA GLU A 233 44.92 4.53 2.78
C GLU A 233 43.52 3.90 2.90
N PRO A 234 42.52 4.30 2.09
CA PRO A 234 41.17 3.76 2.18
C PRO A 234 41.13 2.28 1.75
N ILE A 235 40.36 1.49 2.48
CA ILE A 235 40.08 0.10 2.10
C ILE A 235 39.34 0.03 0.73
N PRO A 236 39.37 -1.12 -0.01
CA PRO A 236 38.84 -1.22 -1.37
C PRO A 236 37.42 -0.71 -1.56
N ARG A 237 36.54 -0.89 -0.55
CA ARG A 237 35.15 -0.41 -0.59
C ARG A 237 34.99 1.12 -0.38
N LYS A 238 36.04 1.83 0.01
CA LYS A 238 36.02 3.26 0.38
C LYS A 238 36.92 4.12 -0.49
N THR A 239 37.49 3.56 -1.54
CA THR A 239 38.43 4.27 -2.46
C THR A 239 37.81 5.50 -3.14
N LEU A 240 36.47 5.62 -3.24
CA LEU A 240 35.78 6.84 -3.65
C LEU A 240 36.14 8.06 -2.78
N HIS A 241 36.72 7.87 -1.59
CA HIS A 241 37.25 8.96 -0.78
C HIS A 241 38.37 9.72 -1.49
N TYR A 242 39.16 9.06 -2.35
CA TYR A 242 40.14 9.75 -3.20
C TYR A 242 39.48 10.78 -4.10
N TYR A 243 38.28 10.50 -4.63
CA TYR A 243 37.54 11.48 -5.42
C TYR A 243 37.16 12.70 -4.58
N SER A 244 36.59 12.48 -3.41
CA SER A 244 36.16 13.55 -2.50
C SER A 244 37.36 14.42 -2.06
N LYS A 245 38.48 13.78 -1.72
CA LYS A 245 39.72 14.46 -1.34
C LYS A 245 40.36 15.21 -2.52
N GLY A 246 40.30 14.62 -3.71
CA GLY A 246 40.74 15.25 -4.97
C GLY A 246 39.94 16.50 -5.32
N LYS A 247 38.61 16.42 -5.20
CA LYS A 247 37.71 17.59 -5.36
C LYS A 247 38.04 18.70 -4.37
N TYR A 248 38.24 18.36 -3.11
CA TYR A 248 38.63 19.31 -2.09
C TYR A 248 39.96 20.00 -2.42
N TYR A 249 41.01 19.25 -2.83
CA TYR A 249 42.28 19.83 -3.25
C TYR A 249 42.14 20.74 -4.46
N LEU A 250 41.30 20.36 -5.42
CA LEU A 250 40.98 21.16 -6.58
C LEU A 250 40.33 22.50 -6.19
N ALA A 251 39.35 22.46 -5.29
CA ALA A 251 38.64 23.63 -4.79
C ALA A 251 39.55 24.63 -4.05
N ILE A 252 40.61 24.13 -3.39
CA ILE A 252 41.61 24.99 -2.71
C ILE A 252 42.85 25.29 -3.58
N GLY A 253 42.81 25.00 -4.90
CA GLY A 253 43.85 25.31 -5.86
C GLY A 253 45.08 24.39 -5.81
N LYS A 254 45.04 23.28 -5.06
CA LYS A 254 46.16 22.29 -5.01
C LYS A 254 46.00 21.25 -6.12
N THR A 255 46.25 21.69 -7.36
CA THR A 255 46.03 20.88 -8.57
C THR A 255 46.84 19.60 -8.61
N ASP A 256 48.13 19.62 -8.19
CA ASP A 256 48.99 18.43 -8.18
C ASP A 256 48.47 17.38 -7.19
N SER A 257 48.07 17.82 -5.99
CA SER A 257 47.46 16.93 -4.99
C SER A 257 46.14 16.34 -5.50
N ALA A 258 45.30 17.14 -6.16
CA ALA A 258 44.06 16.69 -6.76
C ALA A 258 44.34 15.63 -7.83
N GLN A 259 45.30 15.86 -8.71
CA GLN A 259 45.70 14.91 -9.75
C GLN A 259 46.15 13.56 -9.17
N ILE A 260 46.97 13.59 -8.13
CA ILE A 260 47.40 12.38 -7.42
C ILE A 260 46.23 11.60 -6.90
N MET A 261 45.25 12.24 -6.25
CA MET A 261 44.06 11.58 -5.69
C MET A 261 43.23 10.94 -6.80
N PHE A 262 42.93 11.66 -7.88
CA PHE A 262 42.12 11.11 -8.98
C PHE A 262 42.85 9.97 -9.71
N ARG A 263 44.16 10.00 -9.85
CA ARG A 263 44.93 8.90 -10.42
C ARG A 263 45.01 7.69 -9.50
N ARG A 264 45.15 7.87 -8.17
CA ARG A 264 45.09 6.78 -7.20
C ARG A 264 43.77 6.04 -7.28
N LEU A 265 42.64 6.76 -7.43
CA LEU A 265 41.35 6.14 -7.63
C LEU A 265 41.31 5.21 -8.85
N LEU A 266 41.95 5.59 -9.95
CA LEU A 266 42.03 4.79 -11.19
C LEU A 266 42.99 3.58 -11.09
N LEU A 267 43.91 3.58 -10.13
CA LEU A 267 44.87 2.47 -9.90
C LEU A 267 44.35 1.42 -8.92
N THR A 268 43.28 1.69 -8.20
CA THR A 268 42.70 0.72 -7.22
C THR A 268 41.83 -0.30 -7.91
N GLU A 269 41.78 -1.54 -7.40
CA GLU A 269 40.88 -2.60 -7.90
C GLU A 269 39.39 -2.16 -7.84
N HIS A 270 38.68 -2.35 -8.95
CA HIS A 270 37.50 -1.56 -9.26
C HIS A 270 36.19 -2.19 -8.79
N ALA A 271 35.46 -1.46 -7.94
CA ALA A 271 34.00 -1.56 -7.89
C ALA A 271 33.38 -0.73 -9.03
N THR A 272 32.22 -1.14 -9.53
CA THR A 272 31.47 -0.47 -10.59
C THR A 272 31.30 1.03 -10.30
N GLY A 273 31.64 1.91 -11.25
CA GLY A 273 31.50 3.37 -11.13
C GLY A 273 32.74 4.14 -10.63
N GLN A 274 33.78 3.49 -10.12
CA GLN A 274 34.99 4.16 -9.62
C GLN A 274 35.82 4.80 -10.76
N ASN A 275 35.89 4.15 -11.91
CA ASN A 275 36.55 4.68 -13.08
C ASN A 275 35.90 5.96 -13.58
N GLU A 276 34.56 6.00 -13.62
CA GLU A 276 33.81 7.22 -14.01
C GLU A 276 34.14 8.38 -13.08
N ALA A 277 34.14 8.16 -11.76
CA ALA A 277 34.50 9.18 -10.79
C ALA A 277 35.96 9.67 -10.97
N GLY A 278 36.91 8.76 -11.22
CA GLY A 278 38.30 9.10 -11.48
C GLY A 278 38.48 9.94 -12.75
N TYR A 279 37.85 9.54 -13.85
CA TYR A 279 37.90 10.29 -15.11
C TYR A 279 37.20 11.66 -14.99
N ARG A 280 36.06 11.71 -14.27
CA ARG A 280 35.36 12.95 -13.98
C ARG A 280 36.21 13.91 -13.15
N GLY A 281 36.94 13.39 -12.16
CA GLY A 281 37.89 14.21 -11.38
C GLY A 281 39.01 14.80 -12.24
N LEU A 282 39.61 13.99 -13.11
CA LEU A 282 40.64 14.47 -14.04
C LEU A 282 40.09 15.43 -15.09
N TYR A 283 38.88 15.21 -15.58
CA TYR A 283 38.19 16.17 -16.44
C TYR A 283 38.06 17.55 -15.77
N LEU A 284 37.53 17.60 -14.52
CA LEU A 284 37.39 18.85 -13.76
C LEU A 284 38.75 19.55 -13.53
N LEU A 285 39.79 18.77 -13.22
CA LEU A 285 41.16 19.29 -13.07
C LEU A 285 41.65 19.96 -14.34
N TYR A 286 41.54 19.27 -15.49
CA TYR A 286 42.03 19.80 -16.76
C TYR A 286 41.16 20.93 -17.32
N GLN A 287 39.88 20.96 -16.98
CA GLN A 287 39.00 22.09 -17.23
C GLN A 287 39.49 23.33 -16.47
N GLN A 288 39.81 23.22 -15.17
CA GLN A 288 40.28 24.32 -14.35
C GLN A 288 41.68 24.79 -14.74
N THR A 289 42.55 23.86 -15.16
CA THR A 289 43.93 24.19 -15.59
C THR A 289 44.03 24.60 -17.07
N GLY A 290 42.92 24.57 -17.82
CA GLY A 290 42.87 25.01 -19.22
C GLY A 290 43.53 24.06 -20.23
N GLN A 291 43.82 22.81 -19.85
CA GLN A 291 44.46 21.81 -20.72
C GLN A 291 43.41 21.11 -21.59
N LYS A 292 43.09 21.70 -22.73
CA LYS A 292 41.98 21.33 -23.61
C LYS A 292 42.04 19.88 -24.10
N ASP A 293 43.21 19.38 -24.52
CA ASP A 293 43.37 18.01 -25.05
C ASP A 293 43.14 16.97 -23.97
N SER A 294 43.71 17.19 -22.79
CA SER A 294 43.49 16.32 -21.64
C SER A 294 42.02 16.35 -21.16
N MET A 295 41.42 17.56 -21.14
CA MET A 295 40.02 17.75 -20.82
C MET A 295 39.12 16.94 -21.77
N ALA A 296 39.33 17.04 -23.09
CA ALA A 296 38.56 16.31 -24.09
C ALA A 296 38.71 14.79 -23.93
N LYS A 297 39.95 14.32 -23.72
CA LYS A 297 40.23 12.89 -23.48
C LYS A 297 39.46 12.35 -22.29
N TYR A 298 39.48 13.04 -21.15
CA TYR A 298 38.82 12.54 -19.94
C TYR A 298 37.32 12.75 -19.96
N ALA A 299 36.79 13.72 -20.71
CA ALA A 299 35.36 13.84 -21.00
C ALA A 299 34.86 12.63 -21.77
N ASP A 300 35.57 12.20 -22.83
CA ASP A 300 35.21 11.01 -23.61
C ASP A 300 35.23 9.73 -22.77
N LEU A 301 36.30 9.52 -21.98
CA LEU A 301 36.40 8.36 -21.08
C LEU A 301 35.28 8.34 -20.03
N CYS A 302 34.90 9.49 -19.48
CA CYS A 302 33.79 9.62 -18.55
C CYS A 302 32.46 9.23 -19.22
N TYR A 303 32.23 9.75 -20.43
CA TYR A 303 31.02 9.47 -21.21
C TYR A 303 30.90 7.98 -21.56
N GLN A 304 31.98 7.34 -22.01
CA GLN A 304 32.01 5.92 -22.34
C GLN A 304 31.67 5.04 -21.11
N GLN A 305 32.23 5.39 -19.94
CA GLN A 305 31.92 4.68 -18.69
C GLN A 305 30.46 4.89 -18.25
N SER A 306 29.95 6.11 -18.40
CA SER A 306 28.54 6.40 -18.05
C SER A 306 27.57 5.65 -18.94
N ILE A 307 27.83 5.54 -20.26
CA ILE A 307 26.98 4.74 -21.17
C ILE A 307 27.06 3.26 -20.85
N HIS A 308 28.25 2.73 -20.58
CA HIS A 308 28.40 1.32 -20.21
C HIS A 308 27.62 1.00 -18.91
N GLN A 309 27.68 1.89 -17.94
CA GLN A 309 26.95 1.74 -16.67
C GLN A 309 25.43 1.83 -16.87
N LEU A 310 24.95 2.77 -17.70
CA LEU A 310 23.53 2.89 -18.07
C LEU A 310 23.03 1.63 -18.78
N ALA A 311 23.80 1.05 -19.69
CA ALA A 311 23.43 -0.14 -20.42
C ALA A 311 23.29 -1.39 -19.52
N THR A 312 24.15 -1.52 -18.52
CA THR A 312 24.10 -2.63 -17.53
C THR A 312 23.00 -2.46 -16.49
N THR A 313 22.64 -1.21 -16.15
CA THR A 313 21.65 -0.91 -15.09
C THR A 313 20.21 -0.88 -15.62
N ASN A 314 20.00 -0.53 -16.90
CA ASN A 314 18.65 -0.27 -17.43
C ASN A 314 17.76 -1.52 -17.61
N SER A 315 18.33 -2.70 -17.88
CA SER A 315 17.51 -3.89 -18.14
C SER A 315 16.85 -4.46 -16.87
N ASP A 316 17.54 -4.39 -15.75
CA ASP A 316 17.03 -4.90 -14.47
C ASP A 316 16.13 -3.86 -13.79
N ASN A 317 16.46 -2.57 -13.86
CA ASN A 317 15.65 -1.49 -13.30
C ASN A 317 14.28 -1.36 -13.99
N LEU A 318 14.18 -1.59 -15.31
CA LEU A 318 12.90 -1.57 -16.01
C LEU A 318 11.96 -2.70 -15.57
N ARG A 319 12.48 -3.91 -15.36
CA ARG A 319 11.69 -5.03 -14.83
C ARG A 319 11.22 -4.74 -13.41
N HIS A 320 12.08 -4.20 -12.56
CA HIS A 320 11.74 -3.84 -11.20
C HIS A 320 10.75 -2.68 -11.14
N MET A 321 10.92 -1.62 -11.93
CA MET A 321 9.97 -0.52 -12.01
C MET A 321 8.57 -0.96 -12.43
N GLN A 322 8.46 -1.86 -13.40
CA GLN A 322 7.16 -2.35 -13.85
C GLN A 322 6.44 -3.17 -12.77
N SER A 323 7.18 -3.95 -12.00
CA SER A 323 6.61 -4.75 -10.90
C SER A 323 6.15 -3.89 -9.73
N LEU A 324 6.88 -2.82 -9.41
CA LEU A 324 6.50 -1.86 -8.36
C LEU A 324 5.38 -0.93 -8.77
N TYR A 325 5.35 -0.52 -10.03
CA TYR A 325 4.22 0.21 -10.58
C TYR A 325 2.91 -0.58 -10.41
N ASN A 326 2.94 -1.87 -10.71
CA ASN A 326 1.79 -2.75 -10.52
C ASN A 326 1.42 -2.90 -9.04
N TYR A 327 2.40 -2.97 -8.15
CA TYR A 327 2.18 -3.05 -6.70
C TYR A 327 1.64 -1.74 -6.12
N SER A 328 2.25 -0.58 -6.43
CA SER A 328 1.76 0.72 -5.96
C SER A 328 0.35 0.99 -6.47
N ARG A 329 0.04 0.55 -7.69
CA ARG A 329 -1.32 0.62 -8.25
C ARG A 329 -2.30 -0.29 -7.51
N SER A 330 -1.90 -1.53 -7.17
CA SER A 330 -2.74 -2.45 -6.40
C SER A 330 -2.97 -1.94 -4.98
N GLN A 331 -1.95 -1.36 -4.35
CA GLN A 331 -2.03 -0.76 -3.03
C GLN A 331 -2.91 0.50 -3.02
N GLN A 332 -2.76 1.38 -4.01
CA GLN A 332 -3.65 2.54 -4.16
C GLN A 332 -5.11 2.11 -4.42
N LEU A 333 -5.32 1.07 -5.21
CA LEU A 333 -6.64 0.48 -5.41
C LEU A 333 -7.20 -0.13 -4.13
N ALA A 334 -6.38 -0.86 -3.37
CA ALA A 334 -6.78 -1.42 -2.08
C ALA A 334 -7.11 -0.32 -1.05
N GLN A 335 -6.29 0.74 -0.95
CA GLN A 335 -6.57 1.90 -0.10
C GLN A 335 -7.82 2.67 -0.55
N GLN A 336 -8.04 2.83 -1.85
CA GLN A 336 -9.28 3.42 -2.37
C GLN A 336 -10.50 2.54 -2.10
N MET A 337 -10.36 1.22 -2.19
CA MET A 337 -11.43 0.27 -1.86
C MET A 337 -11.77 0.29 -0.37
N THR A 338 -10.75 0.31 0.51
CA THR A 338 -10.97 0.42 1.97
C THR A 338 -11.56 1.78 2.36
N ALA A 339 -11.09 2.89 1.76
CA ALA A 339 -11.66 4.21 1.98
C ALA A 339 -13.12 4.31 1.46
N LYS A 340 -13.43 3.67 0.32
CA LYS A 340 -14.80 3.57 -0.19
C LYS A 340 -15.67 2.70 0.70
N ALA A 341 -15.17 1.55 1.15
CA ALA A 341 -15.88 0.68 2.10
C ALA A 341 -16.16 1.42 3.42
N HIS A 342 -15.21 2.19 3.93
CA HIS A 342 -15.40 2.99 5.15
C HIS A 342 -16.41 4.12 4.96
N ARG A 343 -16.41 4.80 3.80
CA ARG A 343 -17.46 5.77 3.46
C ARG A 343 -18.83 5.12 3.31
N GLN A 344 -18.91 3.94 2.71
CA GLN A 344 -20.16 3.20 2.58
C GLN A 344 -20.71 2.73 3.92
N THR A 345 -19.86 2.28 4.84
CA THR A 345 -20.29 1.94 6.20
C THR A 345 -20.76 3.15 6.99
N LEU A 346 -20.08 4.30 6.87
CA LEU A 346 -20.51 5.56 7.49
C LEU A 346 -21.85 6.05 6.91
N THR A 347 -22.06 5.97 5.60
CA THR A 347 -23.36 6.32 4.99
C THR A 347 -24.46 5.33 5.39
N LEU A 348 -24.14 4.05 5.52
CA LEU A 348 -25.09 3.05 6.02
C LEU A 348 -25.52 3.36 7.47
N TYR A 349 -24.56 3.66 8.35
CA TYR A 349 -24.86 4.08 9.71
C TYR A 349 -25.68 5.37 9.75
N ALA A 350 -25.36 6.35 8.91
CA ALA A 350 -26.13 7.60 8.81
C ALA A 350 -27.57 7.35 8.35
N VAL A 351 -27.79 6.46 7.38
CA VAL A 351 -29.13 6.07 6.92
C VAL A 351 -29.89 5.30 8.01
N ILE A 352 -29.22 4.35 8.70
CA ILE A 352 -29.83 3.60 9.79
C ILE A 352 -30.24 4.52 10.95
N THR A 353 -29.37 5.49 11.31
CA THR A 353 -29.69 6.46 12.36
C THR A 353 -30.82 7.39 11.93
N LEU A 354 -30.83 7.84 10.68
CA LEU A 354 -31.89 8.69 10.15
C LEU A 354 -33.25 7.95 10.11
N THR A 355 -33.24 6.69 9.65
CA THR A 355 -34.46 5.85 9.64
C THR A 355 -34.95 5.54 11.06
N ALA A 356 -34.03 5.28 12.00
CA ALA A 356 -34.39 5.09 13.41
C ALA A 356 -35.03 6.35 14.01
N ILE A 357 -34.49 7.55 13.69
CA ILE A 357 -35.07 8.82 14.13
C ILE A 357 -36.45 9.05 13.50
N LEU A 358 -36.63 8.76 12.21
CA LEU A 358 -37.93 8.85 11.54
C LEU A 358 -38.96 7.90 12.13
N ILE A 359 -38.55 6.68 12.45
CA ILE A 359 -39.42 5.70 13.13
C ILE A 359 -39.81 6.21 14.53
N LEU A 360 -38.85 6.76 15.29
CA LEU A 360 -39.13 7.35 16.60
C LEU A 360 -40.11 8.53 16.51
N ILE A 361 -39.93 9.40 15.51
CA ILE A 361 -40.84 10.53 15.25
C ILE A 361 -42.25 9.99 14.86
N ALA A 362 -42.30 8.99 13.96
CA ALA A 362 -43.56 8.39 13.56
C ALA A 362 -44.29 7.73 14.75
N VAL A 363 -43.53 7.02 15.60
CA VAL A 363 -44.06 6.41 16.83
C VAL A 363 -44.54 7.49 17.82
N ALA A 364 -43.76 8.60 17.97
CA ALA A 364 -44.15 9.70 18.84
C ALA A 364 -45.42 10.41 18.33
N LEU A 365 -45.50 10.66 17.01
CA LEU A 365 -46.71 11.22 16.38
C LEU A 365 -47.91 10.29 16.50
N TRP A 366 -47.67 8.98 16.28
CA TRP A 366 -48.73 7.96 16.45
C TRP A 366 -49.19 7.88 17.89
N LEU A 367 -48.26 7.91 18.86
CA LEU A 367 -48.61 7.93 20.29
C LEU A 367 -49.35 9.20 20.68
N HIS A 368 -48.91 10.38 20.12
CA HIS A 368 -49.58 11.64 20.33
C HIS A 368 -51.03 11.62 19.78
N TYR A 369 -51.16 11.14 18.52
CA TYR A 369 -52.49 11.00 17.90
C TYR A 369 -53.37 9.99 18.65
N ARG A 370 -52.81 8.88 19.10
CA ARG A 370 -53.48 7.84 19.88
C ARG A 370 -53.87 8.37 21.27
N ARG A 371 -53.01 9.21 21.89
CA ARG A 371 -53.37 9.90 23.16
C ARG A 371 -54.53 10.90 22.96
N LYS A 372 -54.49 11.68 21.90
CA LYS A 372 -55.55 12.65 21.55
C LYS A 372 -56.86 11.95 21.24
N ARG A 373 -56.83 10.83 20.53
CA ARG A 373 -58.00 10.04 20.22
C ARG A 373 -58.58 9.33 21.48
N ARG A 374 -57.69 8.86 22.38
CA ARG A 374 -58.12 8.30 23.67
C ARG A 374 -58.71 9.35 24.61
N ALA A 375 -58.13 10.57 24.62
CA ALA A 375 -58.68 11.68 25.40
C ALA A 375 -60.08 12.09 24.92
N LEU A 376 -60.39 11.94 23.62
CA LEU A 376 -61.75 12.18 23.08
C LEU A 376 -62.73 11.03 23.38
N LEU A 377 -62.21 9.81 23.54
CA LEU A 377 -63.05 8.64 23.80
C LEU A 377 -63.20 8.35 25.30
N SER A 378 -62.34 8.93 26.16
CA SER A 378 -62.37 8.72 27.61
C SER A 378 -63.30 9.65 28.37
N GLN A 379 -64.06 10.46 27.67
CA GLN A 379 -65.12 11.25 28.32
C GLN A 379 -66.42 10.48 28.53
N TYR A 380 -66.49 9.28 28.00
CA TYR A 380 -67.66 8.43 28.23
C TYR A 380 -67.21 6.98 28.52
N ASP A 381 -67.59 6.59 29.71
CA ASP A 381 -67.65 5.20 30.21
C ASP A 381 -66.38 4.36 30.18
N GLN A 382 -65.88 4.00 31.30
CA GLN A 382 -65.09 2.79 31.61
C GLN A 382 -63.81 2.93 32.43
N GLU A 383 -63.75 3.74 33.42
CA GLU A 383 -62.61 3.69 34.37
C GLU A 383 -62.64 2.46 35.32
N GLN A 384 -63.75 1.82 35.51
CA GLN A 384 -63.80 0.71 36.49
C GLN A 384 -63.62 -0.72 35.91
N ALA A 385 -63.95 -0.95 34.67
CA ALA A 385 -63.81 -2.29 34.06
C ALA A 385 -62.37 -2.63 33.63
N ASN A 386 -61.54 -1.60 33.35
CA ASN A 386 -60.18 -1.83 32.87
C ASN A 386 -59.15 -2.08 33.99
N LEU A 387 -59.39 -1.62 35.20
CA LEU A 387 -58.50 -1.87 36.34
C LEU A 387 -58.51 -3.35 36.76
N GLN A 388 -59.63 -3.97 36.70
CA GLN A 388 -59.78 -5.38 37.07
C GLN A 388 -59.22 -6.35 36.02
N LYS A 389 -59.30 -5.97 34.72
CA LYS A 389 -58.66 -6.75 33.66
C LYS A 389 -57.12 -6.62 33.66
N ALA A 390 -56.59 -5.41 33.93
CA ALA A 390 -55.13 -5.19 34.04
C ALA A 390 -54.52 -5.98 35.22
N LEU A 391 -55.22 -6.10 36.34
CA LEU A 391 -54.74 -6.89 37.47
C LEU A 391 -54.69 -8.40 37.16
N ASN A 392 -55.66 -8.92 36.40
CA ASN A 392 -55.66 -10.32 35.99
C ASN A 392 -54.60 -10.61 34.91
N GLU A 393 -54.28 -9.66 34.03
CA GLU A 393 -53.17 -9.81 33.07
C GLU A 393 -51.80 -9.71 33.73
N LEU A 394 -51.65 -8.87 34.76
CA LEU A 394 -50.44 -8.77 35.56
C LEU A 394 -50.10 -10.08 36.29
N ASN A 395 -51.12 -10.76 36.82
CA ASN A 395 -50.92 -12.07 37.44
C ASN A 395 -50.55 -13.16 36.41
N LYS A 396 -51.17 -13.12 35.21
CA LYS A 396 -50.78 -14.04 34.11
C LYS A 396 -49.39 -13.77 33.54
N LEU A 397 -48.98 -12.49 33.52
CA LEU A 397 -47.64 -12.12 33.09
C LEU A 397 -46.56 -12.50 34.14
N LYS A 398 -46.91 -12.47 35.41
CA LYS A 398 -46.03 -12.90 36.49
C LYS A 398 -45.75 -14.41 36.42
N GLU A 399 -46.78 -15.23 36.18
CA GLU A 399 -46.62 -16.67 35.94
C GLU A 399 -45.87 -16.99 34.63
N ALA A 400 -46.02 -16.14 33.57
CA ALA A 400 -45.29 -16.31 32.32
C ALA A 400 -43.83 -15.92 32.43
N LEU A 401 -43.49 -14.98 33.33
CA LEU A 401 -42.10 -14.59 33.60
C LEU A 401 -41.31 -15.65 34.37
N GLU A 402 -41.96 -16.31 35.36
CA GLU A 402 -41.33 -17.41 36.10
C GLU A 402 -41.09 -18.67 35.25
N MET A 403 -41.93 -18.91 34.22
CA MET A 403 -41.70 -20.00 33.24
C MET A 403 -40.64 -19.63 32.15
N ARG A 404 -40.32 -18.37 32.00
CA ARG A 404 -39.38 -17.92 30.98
C ARG A 404 -37.91 -18.03 31.41
N ASP A 405 -37.62 -17.91 32.70
CA ASP A 405 -36.28 -18.04 33.27
C ASP A 405 -35.72 -19.47 33.18
N THR A 406 -36.59 -20.48 33.12
CA THR A 406 -36.16 -21.87 32.91
C THR A 406 -35.88 -22.22 31.44
N LYS A 407 -36.38 -21.44 30.49
CA LYS A 407 -36.17 -21.66 29.04
C LYS A 407 -35.02 -20.85 28.43
N ILE A 408 -34.42 -19.93 29.17
CA ILE A 408 -33.31 -19.08 28.67
C ILE A 408 -32.02 -19.87 28.55
N GLY A 409 -31.86 -20.95 29.35
CA GLY A 409 -30.68 -21.82 29.24
C GLY A 409 -30.56 -22.58 27.91
N ASP A 410 -31.70 -22.99 27.35
CA ASP A 410 -31.70 -23.83 26.13
C ASP A 410 -31.66 -22.98 24.82
N LEU A 411 -32.02 -21.70 24.90
CA LEU A 411 -32.10 -20.80 23.73
C LEU A 411 -30.80 -20.08 23.39
N VAL A 412 -29.80 -20.16 24.26
CA VAL A 412 -28.48 -19.54 23.99
C VAL A 412 -27.72 -20.35 22.94
N GLU A 413 -27.87 -21.67 22.94
CA GLU A 413 -27.20 -22.55 21.97
C GLU A 413 -27.86 -22.50 20.57
N GLU A 414 -29.17 -22.25 20.50
CA GLU A 414 -29.91 -22.14 19.24
C GLU A 414 -29.69 -20.82 18.53
N LYS A 415 -29.43 -19.74 19.29
CA LYS A 415 -29.18 -18.40 18.73
C LYS A 415 -27.82 -18.21 18.10
N GLU A 416 -26.81 -18.97 18.50
CA GLU A 416 -25.49 -18.89 17.82
C GLU A 416 -25.56 -19.44 16.38
N MET A 417 -26.47 -20.36 16.11
CA MET A 417 -26.69 -20.85 14.74
C MET A 417 -27.47 -19.85 13.88
N ASP A 418 -28.46 -19.18 14.46
CA ASP A 418 -29.25 -18.17 13.76
C ASP A 418 -28.45 -16.93 13.39
N VAL A 419 -27.49 -16.54 14.21
CA VAL A 419 -26.58 -15.40 13.90
C VAL A 419 -25.77 -15.69 12.65
N ARG A 420 -25.32 -16.93 12.45
CA ARG A 420 -24.59 -17.32 11.22
C ARG A 420 -25.49 -17.30 9.98
N ALA A 421 -26.74 -17.73 10.13
CA ALA A 421 -27.73 -17.72 9.04
C ALA A 421 -28.10 -16.29 8.63
N HIS A 422 -28.23 -15.38 9.60
CA HIS A 422 -28.55 -13.98 9.34
C HIS A 422 -27.35 -13.23 8.70
N GLN A 423 -26.11 -13.58 9.05
CA GLN A 423 -24.92 -13.02 8.37
C GLN A 423 -24.87 -13.39 6.88
N ILE A 424 -25.34 -14.57 6.52
CA ILE A 424 -25.45 -15.01 5.12
C ILE A 424 -26.57 -14.24 4.39
N GLN A 425 -27.70 -14.02 5.08
CA GLN A 425 -28.81 -13.24 4.52
C GLN A 425 -28.47 -11.77 4.30
N ILE A 426 -27.70 -11.18 5.20
CA ILE A 426 -27.21 -9.80 5.05
C ILE A 426 -26.36 -9.69 3.79
N ARG A 427 -25.44 -10.61 3.54
CA ARG A 427 -24.61 -10.64 2.34
C ARG A 427 -25.43 -10.75 1.05
N GLN A 428 -26.48 -11.56 1.06
CA GLN A 428 -27.41 -11.71 -0.08
C GLN A 428 -28.28 -10.47 -0.32
N LEU A 429 -28.62 -9.74 0.74
CA LEU A 429 -29.38 -8.48 0.66
C LEU A 429 -28.52 -7.34 0.14
N GLU A 430 -27.25 -7.30 0.49
CA GLU A 430 -26.28 -6.32 -0.04
C GLU A 430 -26.11 -6.46 -1.56
N GLU A 431 -26.04 -7.68 -2.05
CA GLU A 431 -25.95 -7.97 -3.49
C GLU A 431 -27.25 -7.59 -4.23
N LYS A 432 -28.40 -7.86 -3.62
CA LYS A 432 -29.71 -7.44 -4.17
C LYS A 432 -29.90 -5.92 -4.19
N LEU A 433 -29.35 -5.21 -3.20
CA LEU A 433 -29.39 -3.75 -3.15
C LEU A 433 -28.53 -3.11 -4.25
N LYS A 434 -27.38 -3.70 -4.55
CA LYS A 434 -26.52 -3.24 -5.65
C LYS A 434 -27.21 -3.36 -7.01
N ILE A 435 -27.89 -4.49 -7.25
CA ILE A 435 -28.67 -4.72 -8.49
C ILE A 435 -29.84 -3.75 -8.57
N ARG A 436 -30.54 -3.47 -7.47
CA ARG A 436 -31.68 -2.57 -7.43
C ARG A 436 -31.29 -1.11 -7.67
N ARG A 437 -30.10 -0.70 -7.20
CA ARG A 437 -29.56 0.65 -7.44
C ARG A 437 -29.22 0.86 -8.92
N SER A 438 -28.58 -0.15 -9.56
CA SER A 438 -28.28 -0.12 -10.99
C SER A 438 -29.55 -0.02 -11.84
N LYS A 439 -30.60 -0.73 -11.47
CA LYS A 439 -31.88 -0.69 -12.18
C LYS A 439 -32.56 0.67 -12.07
N ASN A 440 -32.54 1.25 -10.88
CA ASN A 440 -33.15 2.57 -10.63
C ASN A 440 -32.46 3.69 -11.42
N VAL A 441 -31.12 3.69 -11.46
CA VAL A 441 -30.35 4.67 -12.24
C VAL A 441 -30.63 4.56 -13.73
N ASN A 442 -30.72 3.35 -14.24
CA ASN A 442 -31.02 3.14 -15.66
C ASN A 442 -32.46 3.54 -16.02
N GLU A 443 -33.43 3.26 -15.14
CA GLU A 443 -34.82 3.70 -15.31
C GLU A 443 -34.92 5.22 -15.32
N GLN A 444 -34.19 5.91 -14.45
CA GLN A 444 -34.17 7.38 -14.37
C GLN A 444 -33.59 8.00 -15.64
N LEU A 445 -32.48 7.47 -16.14
CA LEU A 445 -31.87 7.94 -17.39
C LEU A 445 -32.79 7.72 -18.60
N MET A 446 -33.36 6.51 -18.73
CA MET A 446 -34.15 6.12 -19.90
C MET A 446 -35.57 6.72 -19.91
N SER A 447 -36.10 7.13 -18.75
CA SER A 447 -37.41 7.79 -18.67
C SER A 447 -37.35 9.29 -18.98
N SER A 448 -36.15 9.87 -19.04
CA SER A 448 -35.98 11.31 -19.22
C SER A 448 -36.47 11.79 -20.59
N PRO A 449 -37.00 13.02 -20.70
CA PRO A 449 -37.35 13.61 -21.97
C PRO A 449 -36.16 13.75 -22.94
N VAL A 450 -34.97 14.02 -22.39
CA VAL A 450 -33.71 14.13 -23.17
C VAL A 450 -33.34 12.81 -23.81
N TYR A 451 -33.44 11.70 -23.07
CA TYR A 451 -33.20 10.37 -23.64
C TYR A 451 -34.17 10.07 -24.80
N ARG A 452 -35.47 10.37 -24.62
CA ARG A 452 -36.49 10.17 -25.67
C ARG A 452 -36.19 11.02 -26.91
N HIS A 453 -35.82 12.29 -26.72
CA HIS A 453 -35.43 13.15 -27.84
C HIS A 453 -34.26 12.57 -28.65
N PHE A 454 -33.21 12.07 -27.98
CA PHE A 454 -32.08 11.43 -28.64
C PHE A 454 -32.48 10.10 -29.29
N LYS A 455 -33.41 9.36 -28.70
CA LYS A 455 -33.91 8.10 -29.26
C LYS A 455 -34.70 8.31 -30.55
N ASP A 456 -35.56 9.31 -30.56
CA ASP A 456 -36.34 9.70 -31.74
C ASP A 456 -35.43 10.25 -32.85
N ALA A 457 -34.46 11.07 -32.50
CA ALA A 457 -33.46 11.57 -33.44
C ALA A 457 -32.58 10.47 -34.03
N ALA A 458 -32.23 9.45 -33.24
CA ALA A 458 -31.45 8.32 -33.69
C ALA A 458 -32.15 7.45 -34.78
N LEU A 459 -33.48 7.44 -34.75
CA LEU A 459 -34.31 6.72 -35.73
C LEU A 459 -34.52 7.52 -37.03
N ASN A 460 -34.25 8.81 -37.03
CA ASN A 460 -34.40 9.68 -38.21
C ASN A 460 -33.03 10.08 -38.78
N PRO A 461 -32.56 9.50 -39.91
CA PRO A 461 -31.24 9.79 -40.48
C PRO A 461 -31.02 11.25 -40.92
N LYS A 462 -32.08 12.05 -41.00
CA LYS A 462 -32.03 13.50 -41.37
C LYS A 462 -32.05 14.40 -40.14
N ALA A 463 -32.28 13.89 -38.94
CA ALA A 463 -32.27 14.69 -37.75
C ALA A 463 -30.85 15.16 -37.43
N ARG A 464 -30.70 16.40 -37.07
CA ARG A 464 -29.41 16.95 -36.58
C ARG A 464 -29.54 17.32 -35.12
N ILE A 465 -28.67 16.72 -34.30
CA ILE A 465 -28.55 17.06 -32.90
C ILE A 465 -27.78 18.38 -32.75
N SER A 466 -28.39 19.37 -32.12
CA SER A 466 -27.78 20.67 -31.88
C SER A 466 -26.74 20.62 -30.75
N LYS A 467 -25.92 21.67 -30.65
CA LYS A 467 -24.96 21.78 -29.51
C LYS A 467 -25.70 21.87 -28.16
N ARG A 468 -26.90 22.45 -28.15
CA ARG A 468 -27.72 22.56 -26.96
C ARG A 468 -28.24 21.19 -26.50
N ASP A 469 -28.71 20.37 -27.41
CA ASP A 469 -29.18 19.02 -27.08
C ASP A 469 -28.05 18.18 -26.45
N TRP A 470 -26.83 18.26 -26.99
CA TRP A 470 -25.66 17.60 -26.41
C TRP A 470 -25.33 18.09 -25.01
N GLN A 471 -25.53 19.38 -24.73
CA GLN A 471 -25.35 19.93 -23.40
C GLN A 471 -26.41 19.41 -22.44
N GLU A 472 -27.67 19.39 -22.84
CA GLU A 472 -28.78 18.86 -22.05
C GLU A 472 -28.59 17.35 -21.75
N LEU A 473 -28.00 16.59 -22.67
CA LEU A 473 -27.66 15.18 -22.44
C LEU A 473 -26.51 15.04 -21.44
N GLN A 474 -25.52 15.90 -21.51
CA GLN A 474 -24.42 15.92 -20.58
C GLN A 474 -24.90 16.28 -19.18
N ASP A 475 -25.70 17.33 -19.05
CA ASP A 475 -26.25 17.78 -17.76
C ASP A 475 -27.09 16.68 -17.10
N LEU A 476 -27.91 15.95 -17.88
CA LEU A 476 -28.66 14.79 -17.39
C LEU A 476 -27.74 13.68 -16.85
N ILE A 477 -26.67 13.39 -17.58
CA ILE A 477 -25.74 12.33 -17.16
C ILE A 477 -24.97 12.78 -15.91
N ASP A 478 -24.55 14.02 -15.82
CA ASP A 478 -23.85 14.56 -14.66
C ASP A 478 -24.74 14.63 -13.42
N GLU A 479 -26.04 14.87 -13.58
CA GLU A 479 -27.04 14.85 -12.51
C GLU A 479 -27.29 13.42 -11.99
N VAL A 480 -27.52 12.45 -12.87
CA VAL A 480 -27.93 11.08 -12.50
C VAL A 480 -26.75 10.18 -12.19
N LEU A 481 -25.59 10.46 -12.77
CA LEU A 481 -24.33 9.73 -12.60
C LEU A 481 -23.18 10.68 -12.22
N PRO A 482 -23.18 11.28 -11.02
CA PRO A 482 -22.15 12.21 -10.61
C PRO A 482 -20.74 11.60 -10.73
N GLY A 483 -19.87 12.29 -11.45
CA GLY A 483 -18.50 11.85 -11.69
C GLY A 483 -18.32 10.92 -12.89
N PHE A 484 -19.35 10.70 -13.72
CA PHE A 484 -19.23 9.92 -14.96
C PHE A 484 -18.16 10.52 -15.88
N TYR A 485 -18.18 11.84 -16.08
CA TYR A 485 -17.15 12.54 -16.86
C TYR A 485 -15.74 12.31 -16.29
N ALA A 486 -15.57 12.46 -14.98
CA ALA A 486 -14.28 12.27 -14.32
C ALA A 486 -13.76 10.83 -14.47
N ARG A 487 -14.64 9.83 -14.41
CA ARG A 487 -14.29 8.42 -14.61
C ARG A 487 -13.91 8.12 -16.06
N MET A 488 -14.55 8.78 -17.03
CA MET A 488 -14.21 8.64 -18.44
C MET A 488 -12.92 9.35 -18.81
N ASN A 489 -12.60 10.47 -18.13
CA ASN A 489 -11.46 11.35 -18.44
C ASN A 489 -10.24 11.15 -17.53
N SER A 490 -10.24 10.13 -16.68
CA SER A 490 -9.29 9.96 -15.55
C SER A 490 -7.89 9.48 -15.94
N GLN A 491 -7.57 9.26 -17.23
CA GLN A 491 -6.22 8.81 -17.60
C GLN A 491 -5.60 9.58 -18.77
N LYS A 492 -4.49 10.22 -18.49
CA LYS A 492 -3.38 10.69 -19.37
C LYS A 492 -3.66 11.59 -20.58
N GLN A 493 -4.86 11.63 -21.14
CA GLN A 493 -5.22 12.55 -22.24
C GLN A 493 -6.70 12.89 -22.15
N SER A 494 -7.03 14.19 -22.20
CA SER A 494 -8.41 14.66 -22.21
C SER A 494 -9.17 14.05 -23.40
N LEU A 495 -10.36 13.50 -23.13
CA LEU A 495 -11.26 13.02 -24.18
C LEU A 495 -11.69 14.19 -25.07
N SER A 496 -11.71 13.97 -26.37
CA SER A 496 -12.37 14.93 -27.26
C SER A 496 -13.87 14.96 -26.97
N GLN A 497 -14.52 16.10 -27.22
CA GLN A 497 -15.97 16.24 -27.07
C GLN A 497 -16.73 15.13 -27.85
N ALA A 498 -16.27 14.80 -29.04
CA ALA A 498 -16.87 13.77 -29.86
C ALA A 498 -16.69 12.34 -29.27
N ASP A 499 -15.58 12.10 -28.60
CA ASP A 499 -15.34 10.81 -27.92
C ASP A 499 -16.20 10.67 -26.66
N TYR A 500 -16.35 11.78 -25.91
CA TYR A 500 -17.22 11.80 -24.73
C TYR A 500 -18.70 11.61 -25.10
N GLN A 501 -19.13 12.19 -26.22
CA GLN A 501 -20.49 11.97 -26.77
C GLN A 501 -20.75 10.47 -27.04
N ILE A 502 -19.77 9.75 -27.56
CA ILE A 502 -19.89 8.30 -27.77
C ILE A 502 -20.01 7.58 -26.41
N CYS A 503 -19.23 7.97 -25.41
CA CYS A 503 -19.32 7.38 -24.07
C CYS A 503 -20.70 7.59 -23.44
N MET A 504 -21.26 8.79 -23.56
CA MET A 504 -22.61 9.09 -23.08
C MET A 504 -23.67 8.23 -23.76
N LEU A 505 -23.61 8.10 -25.08
CA LEU A 505 -24.57 7.28 -25.82
C LEU A 505 -24.44 5.79 -25.49
N VAL A 506 -23.23 5.28 -25.34
CA VAL A 506 -22.99 3.89 -24.91
C VAL A 506 -23.52 3.66 -23.48
N ARG A 507 -23.34 4.61 -22.57
CA ARG A 507 -23.89 4.54 -21.22
C ARG A 507 -25.41 4.48 -21.18
N LEU A 508 -26.04 5.09 -22.16
CA LEU A 508 -27.49 5.10 -22.36
C LEU A 508 -28.01 3.95 -23.24
N PHE A 509 -27.19 2.94 -23.47
CA PHE A 509 -27.53 1.73 -24.24
C PHE A 509 -27.94 1.98 -25.70
N PHE A 510 -27.41 3.04 -26.33
CA PHE A 510 -27.62 3.24 -27.75
C PHE A 510 -26.80 2.23 -28.55
N PRO A 511 -27.43 1.50 -29.48
CA PRO A 511 -26.71 0.56 -30.36
C PRO A 511 -25.81 1.31 -31.36
N PRO A 512 -24.77 0.67 -31.89
CA PRO A 512 -23.78 1.31 -32.76
C PRO A 512 -24.36 2.05 -33.97
N LYS A 513 -25.42 1.52 -34.53
CA LYS A 513 -26.14 2.11 -35.67
C LYS A 513 -26.79 3.43 -35.30
N GLU A 514 -27.38 3.51 -34.11
CA GLU A 514 -28.01 4.71 -33.61
C GLU A 514 -26.95 5.76 -33.24
N ILE A 515 -25.84 5.33 -32.63
CA ILE A 515 -24.69 6.22 -32.32
C ILE A 515 -24.12 6.79 -33.65
N SER A 516 -24.05 5.99 -34.69
CA SER A 516 -23.64 6.44 -36.01
C SER A 516 -24.53 7.54 -36.57
N ASN A 517 -25.86 7.38 -36.45
CA ASN A 517 -26.83 8.38 -36.91
C ASN A 517 -26.72 9.70 -36.12
N LEU A 518 -26.58 9.62 -34.81
CA LEU A 518 -26.52 10.80 -33.91
C LEU A 518 -25.21 11.59 -34.01
N THR A 519 -24.11 10.89 -34.30
CA THR A 519 -22.77 11.53 -34.31
C THR A 519 -22.28 11.85 -35.72
N GLY A 520 -22.99 11.40 -36.76
CA GLY A 520 -22.58 11.58 -38.16
C GLY A 520 -21.35 10.76 -38.57
N ASN A 521 -20.94 9.79 -37.79
CA ASN A 521 -19.83 8.91 -38.11
C ASN A 521 -20.34 7.60 -38.76
N SER A 522 -19.55 6.93 -39.58
CA SER A 522 -19.93 5.62 -40.09
C SER A 522 -19.97 4.55 -38.99
N ALA A 523 -20.79 3.51 -39.16
CA ALA A 523 -20.91 2.43 -38.17
C ALA A 523 -19.56 1.73 -37.91
N SER A 524 -18.73 1.55 -38.93
CA SER A 524 -17.37 1.03 -38.81
C SER A 524 -16.47 2.00 -38.05
N GLY A 525 -16.63 3.31 -38.27
CA GLY A 525 -15.91 4.37 -37.53
C GLY A 525 -16.25 4.38 -36.04
N ILE A 526 -17.51 4.19 -35.69
CA ILE A 526 -17.97 4.07 -34.30
C ILE A 526 -17.35 2.83 -33.61
N SER A 527 -17.33 1.68 -34.30
CA SER A 527 -16.71 0.47 -33.78
C SER A 527 -15.22 0.64 -33.53
N MET A 528 -14.48 1.26 -34.46
CA MET A 528 -13.08 1.57 -34.27
C MET A 528 -12.84 2.58 -33.13
N LYS A 529 -13.68 3.60 -33.00
CA LYS A 529 -13.57 4.57 -31.91
C LYS A 529 -13.81 3.91 -30.57
N ARG A 530 -14.80 3.03 -30.42
CA ARG A 530 -15.07 2.30 -29.18
C ARG A 530 -13.92 1.37 -28.79
N ALA A 531 -13.32 0.67 -29.75
CA ALA A 531 -12.14 -0.15 -29.49
C ALA A 531 -10.94 0.71 -29.03
N ARG A 532 -10.71 1.87 -29.65
CA ARG A 532 -9.68 2.82 -29.20
C ARG A 532 -9.96 3.41 -27.83
N LEU A 533 -11.23 3.70 -27.55
CA LEU A 533 -11.66 4.22 -26.24
C LEU A 533 -11.53 3.17 -25.15
N LEU A 534 -11.74 1.89 -25.47
CA LEU A 534 -11.50 0.79 -24.53
C LEU A 534 -10.04 0.77 -24.07
N LEU A 535 -9.10 0.82 -25.01
CA LEU A 535 -7.69 0.87 -24.69
C LEU A 535 -7.32 2.16 -23.95
N ARG A 536 -7.87 3.30 -24.39
CA ARG A 536 -7.51 4.62 -23.86
C ARG A 536 -8.05 4.88 -22.46
N ILE A 537 -9.27 4.45 -22.15
CA ILE A 537 -9.95 4.74 -20.88
C ILE A 537 -9.70 3.65 -19.85
N PHE A 538 -9.70 2.39 -20.26
CA PHE A 538 -9.65 1.24 -19.37
C PHE A 538 -8.31 0.49 -19.43
N ASP A 539 -7.41 0.85 -20.35
CA ASP A 539 -6.13 0.18 -20.61
C ASP A 539 -6.30 -1.33 -20.93
N ILE A 540 -7.39 -1.64 -21.64
CA ILE A 540 -7.75 -3.01 -22.03
C ILE A 540 -7.78 -3.08 -23.55
N ASP A 541 -7.06 -4.05 -24.15
CA ASP A 541 -7.21 -4.39 -25.55
C ASP A 541 -8.35 -5.41 -25.70
N GLY A 542 -9.28 -5.13 -26.60
CA GLY A 542 -10.44 -5.99 -26.75
C GLY A 542 -11.48 -5.50 -27.78
N SER A 543 -12.62 -6.17 -27.79
CA SER A 543 -13.71 -5.84 -28.72
C SER A 543 -14.47 -4.57 -28.30
N PRO A 544 -15.11 -3.87 -29.26
CA PRO A 544 -16.01 -2.75 -28.96
C PRO A 544 -17.12 -3.09 -27.94
N ASP A 545 -17.57 -4.34 -27.90
CA ASP A 545 -18.60 -4.81 -26.96
C ASP A 545 -18.10 -4.88 -25.53
N THR A 546 -16.80 -5.07 -25.33
CA THR A 546 -16.16 -5.00 -24.01
C THR A 546 -16.20 -3.57 -23.47
N PHE A 547 -15.97 -2.58 -24.36
CA PHE A 547 -16.11 -1.17 -24.02
C PHE A 547 -17.54 -0.85 -23.57
N ASP A 548 -18.54 -1.30 -24.33
CA ASP A 548 -19.94 -1.06 -24.01
C ASP A 548 -20.30 -1.62 -22.62
N LYS A 549 -19.91 -2.86 -22.33
CA LYS A 549 -20.16 -3.50 -21.01
C LYS A 549 -19.56 -2.73 -19.86
N LEU A 550 -18.32 -2.28 -20.01
CA LEU A 550 -17.63 -1.53 -18.95
C LEU A 550 -18.26 -0.15 -18.71
N VAL A 551 -18.58 0.58 -19.78
CA VAL A 551 -19.21 1.90 -19.68
C VAL A 551 -20.63 1.80 -19.12
N GLN A 552 -21.40 0.79 -19.50
CA GLN A 552 -22.77 0.57 -19.04
C GLN A 552 -22.86 0.16 -17.57
N GLN A 553 -21.81 -0.42 -16.99
CA GLN A 553 -21.74 -0.82 -15.60
C GLN A 553 -21.35 0.35 -14.65
N ILE A 554 -21.00 1.50 -15.17
CA ILE A 554 -20.65 2.67 -14.35
C ILE A 554 -21.93 3.23 -13.70
N ILE A 555 -21.93 3.24 -12.39
CA ILE A 555 -23.02 3.73 -11.54
C ILE A 555 -22.54 4.89 -10.71
#